data_8f54bfbd4fe71026f4e970f54c335ee4
#
_entry.id   8f54bfbd4fe71026f4e970f54c335ee4
#
_cell.length_a   1.000
_cell.length_b   1.000
_cell.length_c   1.000
_cell.angle_alpha   90.00
_cell.angle_beta   90.00
_cell.angle_gamma   90.00
#
_symmetry.space_group_name_H-M   'P 1'
#
loop_
_entity.id
_entity.type
_entity.pdbx_description
1 polymer ?
#
loop_
_entity_poly.entity_id
_entity_poly.type
_entity_poly.pdbx_seq_one_letter_code
_entity_poly.pdbx_strand_id
1 'polypeptide(L)'
;MAAQEHAPRSPLDFSGPATRALSAARDRSIEAAADAGQRFWPTLLLVVLCQMADLITFNFAVATYGPSGELGPLGMVYRFGGFWAVAVVKLGLIGIVMGILARYPWQRLATRRRIALIVAAIGVFGAFTNVMAFIWLT
;
A
#
# COMPACT_ATOMS: atom_id res chain seq x y z
N MET A 1 -48.44 -59.20 10.36
CA MET A 1 -48.33 -58.12 9.34
C MET A 1 -47.36 -57.09 9.93
N ALA A 2 -46.10 -57.07 9.50
CA ALA A 2 -45.12 -56.12 9.96
C ALA A 2 -45.07 -54.94 8.98
N ALA A 3 -45.37 -53.72 9.48
CA ALA A 3 -45.26 -52.51 8.69
C ALA A 3 -43.75 -52.22 8.46
N GLN A 4 -43.32 -52.25 7.24
CA GLN A 4 -42.00 -51.78 6.81
C GLN A 4 -41.98 -50.26 6.87
N GLU A 5 -41.32 -49.73 7.88
CA GLU A 5 -41.04 -48.29 8.06
C GLU A 5 -40.11 -47.83 6.93
N HIS A 6 -40.60 -47.03 6.00
CA HIS A 6 -39.80 -46.42 4.97
C HIS A 6 -38.91 -45.35 5.60
N ALA A 7 -37.66 -45.66 5.78
CA ALA A 7 -36.65 -44.65 6.17
C ALA A 7 -36.59 -43.53 5.10
N PRO A 8 -36.62 -42.25 5.49
CA PRO A 8 -36.54 -41.13 4.54
C PRO A 8 -35.21 -41.22 3.79
N ARG A 9 -35.29 -41.22 2.46
CA ARG A 9 -34.10 -41.14 1.59
C ARG A 9 -33.36 -39.85 1.95
N SER A 10 -32.08 -39.99 2.32
CA SER A 10 -31.18 -38.83 2.56
C SER A 10 -31.19 -37.91 1.32
N PRO A 11 -31.19 -36.60 1.50
CA PRO A 11 -31.17 -35.65 0.38
C PRO A 11 -29.96 -35.98 -0.50
N LEU A 12 -30.27 -36.15 -1.81
CA LEU A 12 -29.25 -36.45 -2.83
C LEU A 12 -28.14 -35.41 -2.74
N ASP A 13 -26.95 -35.89 -2.43
CA ASP A 13 -25.74 -35.05 -2.44
C ASP A 13 -25.43 -34.67 -3.90
N PHE A 14 -25.92 -33.50 -4.34
CA PHE A 14 -25.69 -32.96 -5.68
C PHE A 14 -24.26 -32.43 -5.88
N SER A 15 -23.36 -32.62 -4.92
CA SER A 15 -21.97 -32.25 -5.06
C SER A 15 -21.22 -33.20 -5.99
N GLY A 16 -21.52 -33.11 -7.28
CA GLY A 16 -20.79 -33.85 -8.31
C GLY A 16 -19.30 -33.47 -8.33
N PRO A 17 -18.44 -34.31 -8.96
CA PRO A 17 -17.00 -34.09 -9.02
C PRO A 17 -16.63 -32.70 -9.57
N ALA A 18 -17.43 -32.13 -10.47
CA ALA A 18 -17.24 -30.79 -11.00
C ALA A 18 -17.44 -29.70 -9.93
N THR A 19 -18.45 -29.84 -9.07
CA THR A 19 -18.73 -28.85 -7.99
C THR A 19 -17.62 -28.89 -6.94
N ARG A 20 -17.09 -30.06 -6.60
CA ARG A 20 -15.93 -30.21 -5.68
C ARG A 20 -14.66 -29.63 -6.29
N ALA A 21 -14.41 -29.80 -7.59
CA ALA A 21 -13.26 -29.21 -8.27
C ALA A 21 -13.34 -27.68 -8.30
N LEU A 22 -14.54 -27.10 -8.51
CA LEU A 22 -14.74 -25.65 -8.48
C LEU A 22 -14.55 -25.05 -7.08
N SER A 23 -15.08 -25.71 -6.03
CA SER A 23 -14.86 -25.25 -4.65
C SER A 23 -13.38 -25.28 -4.27
N ALA A 24 -12.67 -26.38 -4.55
CA ALA A 24 -11.24 -26.51 -4.30
C ALA A 24 -10.39 -25.50 -5.11
N ALA A 25 -10.80 -25.13 -6.32
CA ALA A 25 -10.13 -24.09 -7.10
C ALA A 25 -10.37 -22.71 -6.50
N ARG A 26 -11.59 -22.44 -6.03
CA ARG A 26 -11.94 -21.19 -5.34
C ARG A 26 -11.16 -21.03 -4.03
N ASP A 27 -11.11 -22.07 -3.21
CA ASP A 27 -10.40 -22.04 -1.92
C ASP A 27 -8.91 -21.78 -2.12
N ARG A 28 -8.27 -22.45 -3.09
CA ARG A 28 -6.88 -22.17 -3.47
C ARG A 28 -6.66 -20.74 -3.95
N SER A 29 -7.60 -20.16 -4.67
CA SER A 29 -7.50 -18.77 -5.13
C SER A 29 -7.61 -17.77 -3.97
N ILE A 30 -8.43 -18.05 -2.97
CA ILE A 30 -8.58 -17.23 -1.77
C ILE A 30 -7.30 -17.29 -0.90
N GLU A 31 -6.77 -18.49 -0.69
CA GLU A 31 -5.51 -18.69 0.06
C GLU A 31 -4.33 -17.99 -0.64
N ALA A 32 -4.20 -18.12 -1.95
CA ALA A 32 -3.17 -17.46 -2.74
C ALA A 32 -3.29 -15.92 -2.67
N ALA A 33 -4.51 -15.38 -2.65
CA ALA A 33 -4.76 -13.95 -2.51
C ALA A 33 -4.40 -13.45 -1.10
N ALA A 34 -4.69 -14.23 -0.06
CA ALA A 34 -4.35 -13.91 1.33
C ALA A 34 -2.83 -13.89 1.54
N ASP A 35 -2.11 -14.92 1.04
CA ASP A 35 -0.65 -15.01 1.11
C ASP A 35 0.04 -13.87 0.33
N ALA A 36 -0.47 -13.54 -0.85
CA ALA A 36 0.00 -12.40 -1.63
C ALA A 36 -0.21 -11.07 -0.88
N GLY A 37 -1.32 -10.92 -0.16
CA GLY A 37 -1.59 -9.78 0.70
C GLY A 37 -0.58 -9.65 1.83
N GLN A 38 -0.32 -10.73 2.55
CA GLN A 38 0.67 -10.75 3.63
C GLN A 38 2.07 -10.39 3.15
N ARG A 39 2.49 -10.91 2.00
CA ARG A 39 3.82 -10.60 1.41
C ARG A 39 3.96 -9.18 0.92
N PHE A 40 2.86 -8.49 0.63
CA PHE A 40 2.87 -7.11 0.15
C PHE A 40 2.92 -6.08 1.29
N TRP A 41 2.42 -6.43 2.49
CA TRP A 41 2.35 -5.55 3.65
C TRP A 41 3.68 -4.91 4.06
N PRO A 42 4.81 -5.65 4.14
CA PRO A 42 6.12 -5.05 4.45
C PRO A 42 6.55 -3.98 3.43
N THR A 43 6.19 -4.16 2.16
CA THR A 43 6.51 -3.18 1.12
C THR A 43 5.71 -1.89 1.30
N LEU A 44 4.45 -1.98 1.72
CA LEU A 44 3.63 -0.80 2.04
C LEU A 44 4.18 -0.06 3.27
N LEU A 45 4.56 -0.79 4.31
CA LEU A 45 5.19 -0.22 5.49
C LEU A 45 6.48 0.53 5.13
N LEU A 46 7.32 -0.06 4.27
CA LEU A 46 8.53 0.59 3.77
C LEU A 46 8.20 1.91 3.06
N VAL A 47 7.18 1.96 2.21
CA VAL A 47 6.74 3.20 1.55
C VAL A 47 6.39 4.27 2.58
N VAL A 48 5.57 3.92 3.58
CA VAL A 48 5.16 4.86 4.63
C VAL A 48 6.38 5.39 5.39
N LEU A 49 7.29 4.50 5.81
CA LEU A 49 8.49 4.90 6.54
C LEU A 49 9.39 5.83 5.73
N CYS A 50 9.61 5.55 4.44
CA CYS A 50 10.42 6.40 3.57
C CYS A 50 9.78 7.79 3.37
N GLN A 51 8.46 7.85 3.21
CA GLN A 51 7.75 9.11 3.06
C GLN A 51 7.69 9.92 4.37
N MET A 52 7.60 9.24 5.51
CA MET A 52 7.67 9.91 6.81
C MET A 52 9.08 10.47 7.07
N ALA A 53 10.13 9.72 6.73
CA ALA A 53 11.51 10.20 6.83
C ALA A 53 11.73 11.46 5.96
N ASP A 54 11.22 11.46 4.72
CA ASP A 54 11.27 12.63 3.85
C ASP A 54 10.49 13.82 4.43
N LEU A 55 9.31 13.61 5.00
CA LEU A 55 8.53 14.68 5.64
C LEU A 55 9.23 15.26 6.87
N ILE A 56 9.85 14.41 7.69
CA ILE A 56 10.58 14.84 8.90
C ILE A 56 11.82 15.64 8.51
N THR A 57 12.63 15.14 7.60
CA THR A 57 13.85 15.83 7.14
C THR A 57 13.53 17.14 6.44
N PHE A 58 12.44 17.20 5.66
CA PHE A 58 11.91 18.42 5.08
C PHE A 58 11.57 19.46 6.17
N ASN A 59 10.85 19.05 7.22
CA ASN A 59 10.49 19.96 8.31
C ASN A 59 11.73 20.51 9.01
N PHE A 60 12.75 19.69 9.26
CA PHE A 60 14.01 20.13 9.82
C PHE A 60 14.75 21.14 8.91
N ALA A 61 14.83 20.86 7.61
CA ALA A 61 15.46 21.73 6.64
C ALA A 61 14.79 23.11 6.59
N VAL A 62 13.45 23.13 6.53
CA VAL A 62 12.69 24.39 6.49
C VAL A 62 12.73 25.14 7.82
N ALA A 63 12.70 24.43 8.96
CA ALA A 63 12.84 25.07 10.28
C ALA A 63 14.20 25.75 10.46
N THR A 64 15.24 25.21 9.84
CA THR A 64 16.62 25.73 9.98
C THR A 64 16.92 26.83 8.96
N TYR A 65 16.54 26.65 7.70
CA TYR A 65 16.93 27.56 6.60
C TYR A 65 15.78 28.41 6.05
N GLY A 66 14.58 28.20 6.57
CA GLY A 66 13.36 28.86 6.07
C GLY A 66 12.89 28.34 4.71
N PRO A 67 11.85 28.95 4.15
CA PRO A 67 11.23 28.49 2.88
C PRO A 67 12.13 28.65 1.65
N SER A 68 13.21 29.43 1.77
CA SER A 68 14.17 29.69 0.68
C SER A 68 15.14 28.53 0.43
N GLY A 69 15.29 27.60 1.39
CA GLY A 69 16.15 26.42 1.26
C GLY A 69 15.60 25.37 0.30
N GLU A 70 14.34 25.46 -0.10
CA GLU A 70 13.71 24.50 -0.99
C GLU A 70 13.26 25.14 -2.30
N LEU A 71 13.90 24.75 -3.40
CA LEU A 71 13.63 25.22 -4.76
C LEU A 71 12.50 24.45 -5.46
N GLY A 72 11.93 23.39 -4.81
CA GLY A 72 10.96 22.50 -5.39
C GLY A 72 9.49 22.95 -5.28
N PRO A 73 8.55 22.25 -5.91
CA PRO A 73 7.11 22.54 -5.83
C PRO A 73 6.56 22.55 -4.40
N LEU A 74 7.14 21.76 -3.50
CA LEU A 74 6.75 21.71 -2.10
C LEU A 74 7.14 22.98 -1.34
N GLY A 75 8.21 23.66 -1.72
CA GLY A 75 8.56 24.97 -1.19
C GLY A 75 7.48 26.01 -1.49
N MET A 76 6.85 25.96 -2.68
CA MET A 76 5.69 26.80 -2.98
C MET A 76 4.51 26.49 -2.07
N VAL A 77 4.16 25.21 -1.91
CA VAL A 77 3.08 24.78 -1.00
C VAL A 77 3.35 25.25 0.43
N TYR A 78 4.60 25.16 0.88
CA TYR A 78 5.01 25.61 2.20
C TYR A 78 4.81 27.14 2.37
N ARG A 79 5.15 27.94 1.38
CA ARG A 79 4.98 29.41 1.43
C ARG A 79 3.53 29.83 1.57
N PHE A 80 2.59 29.07 1.00
CA PHE A 80 1.15 29.38 1.06
C PHE A 80 0.46 28.84 2.31
N GLY A 81 0.86 27.71 2.85
CA GLY A 81 0.13 27.06 3.93
C GLY A 81 1.00 26.42 5.02
N GLY A 82 2.31 26.68 4.99
CA GLY A 82 3.25 26.18 5.99
C GLY A 82 3.40 24.66 5.97
N PHE A 83 3.95 24.12 7.04
CA PHE A 83 4.19 22.69 7.21
C PHE A 83 2.93 21.83 7.00
N TRP A 84 1.80 22.28 7.53
CA TRP A 84 0.55 21.51 7.45
C TRP A 84 0.05 21.34 6.02
N ALA A 85 0.19 22.35 5.16
CA ALA A 85 -0.17 22.23 3.75
C ALA A 85 0.70 21.19 3.04
N VAL A 86 2.00 21.18 3.31
CA VAL A 86 2.92 20.15 2.75
C VAL A 86 2.58 18.76 3.28
N ALA A 87 2.30 18.61 4.57
CA ALA A 87 1.90 17.35 5.16
C ALA A 87 0.61 16.81 4.51
N VAL A 88 -0.41 17.64 4.34
CA VAL A 88 -1.67 17.25 3.69
C VAL A 88 -1.45 16.84 2.23
N VAL A 89 -0.65 17.57 1.47
CA VAL A 89 -0.33 17.21 0.07
C VAL A 89 0.41 15.88 0.01
N LYS A 90 1.46 15.68 0.82
CA LYS A 90 2.23 14.42 0.86
C LYS A 90 1.36 13.24 1.28
N LEU A 91 0.61 13.36 2.38
CA LEU A 91 -0.29 12.30 2.85
C LEU A 91 -1.40 12.01 1.84
N GLY A 92 -1.94 13.03 1.17
CA GLY A 92 -2.91 12.88 0.10
C GLY A 92 -2.34 12.08 -1.08
N LEU A 93 -1.14 12.39 -1.54
CA LEU A 93 -0.46 11.65 -2.60
C LEU A 93 -0.20 10.20 -2.20
N ILE A 94 0.27 9.95 -0.97
CA ILE A 94 0.46 8.60 -0.44
C ILE A 94 -0.89 7.86 -0.44
N GLY A 95 -1.95 8.50 0.05
CA GLY A 95 -3.29 7.92 0.08
C GLY A 95 -3.81 7.54 -1.31
N ILE A 96 -3.60 8.40 -2.31
CA ILE A 96 -3.94 8.12 -3.72
C ILE A 96 -3.17 6.90 -4.24
N VAL A 97 -1.85 6.88 -4.06
CA VAL A 97 -1.01 5.75 -4.50
C VAL A 97 -1.44 4.45 -3.81
N MET A 98 -1.68 4.49 -2.49
CA MET A 98 -2.15 3.34 -1.73
C MET A 98 -3.54 2.88 -2.19
N GLY A 99 -4.45 3.80 -2.49
CA GLY A 99 -5.77 3.51 -3.02
C GLY A 99 -5.71 2.85 -4.41
N ILE A 100 -4.84 3.34 -5.29
CA ILE A 100 -4.60 2.73 -6.61
C ILE A 100 -4.02 1.32 -6.42
N LEU A 101 -3.00 1.16 -5.59
CA LEU A 101 -2.38 -0.13 -5.33
C LEU A 101 -3.35 -1.12 -4.69
N ALA A 102 -4.26 -0.68 -3.82
CA ALA A 102 -5.27 -1.53 -3.22
C ALA A 102 -6.30 -2.04 -4.23
N ARG A 103 -6.64 -1.23 -5.25
CA ARG A 103 -7.60 -1.60 -6.30
C ARG A 103 -6.98 -2.40 -7.45
N TYR A 104 -5.67 -2.44 -7.56
CA TYR A 104 -5.01 -3.15 -8.66
C TYR A 104 -5.19 -4.67 -8.52
N PRO A 105 -5.46 -5.42 -9.62
CA PRO A 105 -5.70 -6.86 -9.57
C PRO A 105 -4.52 -7.61 -8.91
N TRP A 106 -4.82 -8.54 -8.01
CA TRP A 106 -3.83 -9.35 -7.28
C TRP A 106 -2.90 -10.15 -8.20
N GLN A 107 -3.36 -10.47 -9.40
CA GLN A 107 -2.57 -11.18 -10.43
C GLN A 107 -1.32 -10.41 -10.89
N ARG A 108 -1.21 -9.11 -10.58
CA ARG A 108 -0.07 -8.25 -10.94
C ARG A 108 0.77 -7.83 -9.74
N LEU A 109 0.99 -8.75 -8.80
CA LEU A 109 1.74 -8.49 -7.58
C LEU A 109 3.14 -7.89 -7.84
N ALA A 110 3.84 -8.37 -8.87
CA ALA A 110 5.15 -7.85 -9.27
C ALA A 110 5.08 -6.36 -9.67
N THR A 111 4.04 -5.96 -10.41
CA THR A 111 3.82 -4.57 -10.80
C THR A 111 3.51 -3.69 -9.58
N ARG A 112 2.66 -4.16 -8.67
CA ARG A 112 2.35 -3.44 -7.42
C ARG A 112 3.62 -3.22 -6.59
N ARG A 113 4.45 -4.25 -6.44
CA ARG A 113 5.71 -4.17 -5.72
C ARG A 113 6.68 -3.18 -6.38
N ARG A 114 6.80 -3.18 -7.71
CA ARG A 114 7.64 -2.22 -8.45
C ARG A 114 7.16 -0.78 -8.22
N ILE A 115 5.87 -0.50 -8.35
CA ILE A 115 5.32 0.84 -8.10
C ILE A 115 5.60 1.28 -6.66
N ALA A 116 5.34 0.42 -5.67
CA ALA A 116 5.59 0.72 -4.28
C ALA A 116 7.08 0.99 -4.01
N LEU A 117 8.00 0.22 -4.60
CA LEU A 117 9.44 0.45 -4.46
C LEU A 117 9.89 1.76 -5.12
N ILE A 118 9.31 2.15 -6.26
CA ILE A 118 9.58 3.45 -6.89
C ILE A 118 9.14 4.59 -5.95
N VAL A 119 7.95 4.49 -5.36
CA VAL A 119 7.45 5.49 -4.41
C VAL A 119 8.31 5.56 -3.15
N ALA A 120 8.78 4.41 -2.63
CA ALA A 120 9.72 4.37 -1.51
C ALA A 120 11.07 5.04 -1.89
N ALA A 121 11.59 4.74 -3.07
CA ALA A 121 12.84 5.34 -3.56
C ALA A 121 12.74 6.87 -3.69
N ILE A 122 11.60 7.40 -4.14
CA ILE A 122 11.35 8.84 -4.19
C ILE A 122 11.40 9.45 -2.78
N GLY A 123 10.80 8.78 -1.77
CA GLY A 123 10.86 9.23 -0.38
C GLY A 123 12.28 9.23 0.19
N VAL A 124 13.07 8.18 -0.09
CA VAL A 124 14.48 8.11 0.31
C VAL A 124 15.29 9.22 -0.35
N PHE A 125 15.09 9.44 -1.64
CA PHE A 125 15.79 10.50 -2.37
C PHE A 125 15.44 11.89 -1.82
N GLY A 126 14.16 12.15 -1.52
CA GLY A 126 13.73 13.39 -0.89
C GLY A 126 14.37 13.60 0.48
N ALA A 127 14.36 12.57 1.34
CA ALA A 127 15.02 12.63 2.64
C ALA A 127 16.53 12.89 2.50
N PHE A 128 17.19 12.21 1.56
CA PHE A 128 18.61 12.38 1.30
C PHE A 128 18.94 13.82 0.84
N THR A 129 18.18 14.38 -0.09
CA THR A 129 18.38 15.76 -0.57
C THR A 129 18.20 16.78 0.53
N ASN A 130 17.22 16.58 1.41
CA ASN A 130 17.01 17.46 2.57
C ASN A 130 18.18 17.40 3.55
N VAL A 131 18.72 16.21 3.83
CA VAL A 131 19.90 16.02 4.68
C VAL A 131 21.16 16.62 4.04
N MET A 132 21.35 16.44 2.73
CA MET A 132 22.47 17.06 2.01
C MET A 132 22.39 18.58 2.04
N ALA A 133 21.22 19.16 1.82
CA ALA A 133 21.02 20.60 1.96
C ALA A 133 21.42 21.09 3.36
N PHE A 134 21.10 20.34 4.40
CA PHE A 134 21.49 20.65 5.76
C PHE A 134 23.02 20.65 5.92
N ILE A 135 23.72 19.65 5.41
CA ILE A 135 25.20 19.53 5.54
C ILE A 135 25.95 20.62 4.74
N TRP A 136 25.41 21.04 3.59
CA TRP A 136 26.08 22.01 2.70
C TRP A 136 25.84 23.46 3.10
N LEU A 137 24.82 23.75 3.90
CA LEU A 137 24.46 25.10 4.32
C LEU A 137 24.90 25.42 5.76
N THR A 138 25.46 24.44 6.49
CA THR A 138 26.15 24.62 7.77
C THR A 138 27.64 24.75 7.59
#